data_e8e3ba3d8105bc3ae7485d8c9a9e0f51
#
_entry.id   e8e3ba3d8105bc3ae7485d8c9a9e0f51
#
_cell.length_a   1.000
_cell.length_b   1.000
_cell.length_c   1.000
_cell.angle_alpha   90.00
_cell.angle_beta   90.00
_cell.angle_gamma   90.00
#
_symmetry.space_group_name_H-M   'P 1'
#
loop_
_entity.id
_entity.type
_entity.pdbx_description
1 polymer ?
#
loop_
_entity_poly.entity_id
_entity_poly.type
_entity_poly.pdbx_seq_one_letter_code
_entity_poly.pdbx_strand_id
1 'polypeptide(L)'
;MTFSLMALPYEKNALEPYISEETLNYHYGKHHQTYVNNLNNFLEENPELQNKSLEEIILSSSDGIFNNAAQIWNHDFYWNSMAPVGQELHGNLLEAINQKFENFDNFKEIFTKTAVTTFGSGWAWLVKDNNTGE
;
A
#
# COMPACT_ATOMS: atom_id res chain seq x y z
N MET A 1 -10.73 -20.52 0.83
CA MET A 1 -9.84 -19.79 -0.10
C MET A 1 -8.65 -19.30 0.71
N THR A 2 -7.44 -19.36 0.21
CA THR A 2 -6.24 -18.82 0.89
C THR A 2 -5.69 -17.65 0.07
N PHE A 3 -5.22 -16.61 0.76
CA PHE A 3 -4.50 -15.51 0.13
C PHE A 3 -3.06 -15.91 -0.14
N SER A 4 -2.49 -15.33 -1.17
CA SER A 4 -1.07 -15.49 -1.51
C SER A 4 -0.40 -14.14 -1.59
N LEU A 5 0.90 -14.09 -1.31
CA LEU A 5 1.69 -12.88 -1.54
C LEU A 5 1.60 -12.51 -3.03
N MET A 6 1.28 -11.25 -3.33
CA MET A 6 1.25 -10.77 -4.70
C MET A 6 2.62 -10.95 -5.39
N ALA A 7 2.64 -11.16 -6.69
CA ALA A 7 3.88 -11.07 -7.45
C ALA A 7 4.30 -9.60 -7.58
N LEU A 8 5.59 -9.30 -7.36
CA LEU A 8 6.11 -7.96 -7.63
C LEU A 8 6.01 -7.65 -9.13
N PRO A 9 5.63 -6.42 -9.52
CA PRO A 9 5.60 -6.03 -10.94
C PRO A 9 6.98 -5.78 -11.54
N TYR A 10 8.05 -5.99 -10.78
CA TYR A 10 9.46 -5.78 -11.17
C TYR A 10 10.38 -6.72 -10.38
N GLU A 11 11.62 -6.86 -10.84
CA GLU A 11 12.65 -7.61 -10.13
C GLU A 11 13.03 -6.92 -8.80
N LYS A 12 13.44 -7.69 -7.80
CA LYS A 12 13.72 -7.18 -6.45
C LYS A 12 14.82 -6.11 -6.39
N ASN A 13 15.78 -6.15 -7.32
CA ASN A 13 16.86 -5.16 -7.42
C ASN A 13 16.51 -3.96 -8.32
N ALA A 14 15.32 -3.97 -8.93
CA ALA A 14 14.98 -2.97 -9.94
C ALA A 14 14.74 -1.56 -9.41
N LEU A 15 14.55 -1.41 -8.09
CA LEU A 15 14.37 -0.11 -7.43
C LEU A 15 15.68 0.51 -6.93
N GLU A 16 16.81 -0.17 -7.13
CA GLU A 16 18.12 0.38 -6.76
C GLU A 16 18.47 1.63 -7.60
N PRO A 17 19.21 2.57 -7.04
CA PRO A 17 19.85 2.58 -5.71
C PRO A 17 18.95 3.08 -4.57
N TYR A 18 17.67 3.37 -4.82
CA TYR A 18 16.78 3.99 -3.82
C TYR A 18 16.26 2.99 -2.79
N ILE A 19 15.91 1.79 -3.23
CA ILE A 19 15.48 0.68 -2.36
C ILE A 19 16.28 -0.55 -2.78
N SER A 20 17.07 -1.10 -1.86
CA SER A 20 17.93 -2.25 -2.17
C SER A 20 17.16 -3.55 -2.28
N GLU A 21 17.72 -4.51 -2.99
CA GLU A 21 17.21 -5.89 -3.03
C GLU A 21 17.09 -6.49 -1.63
N GLU A 22 18.05 -6.21 -0.75
CA GLU A 22 18.01 -6.66 0.64
C GLU A 22 16.78 -6.12 1.37
N THR A 23 16.45 -4.83 1.19
CA THR A 23 15.24 -4.23 1.75
C THR A 23 13.99 -4.95 1.26
N LEU A 24 13.88 -5.27 -0.04
CA LEU A 24 12.75 -6.01 -0.58
C LEU A 24 12.69 -7.45 -0.04
N ASN A 25 13.82 -8.11 0.14
CA ASN A 25 13.87 -9.45 0.74
C ASN A 25 13.30 -9.46 2.17
N TYR A 26 13.49 -8.39 2.94
CA TYR A 26 12.89 -8.25 4.27
C TYR A 26 11.47 -7.69 4.22
N HIS A 27 11.25 -6.55 3.57
CA HIS A 27 9.97 -5.83 3.62
C HIS A 27 8.87 -6.57 2.85
N TYR A 28 9.16 -7.02 1.63
CA TYR A 28 8.23 -7.82 0.84
C TYR A 28 8.27 -9.31 1.26
N GLY A 29 9.46 -9.91 1.22
CA GLY A 29 9.60 -11.37 1.35
C GLY A 29 9.37 -11.92 2.75
N LYS A 30 9.48 -11.09 3.81
CA LYS A 30 9.22 -11.50 5.20
C LYS A 30 8.08 -10.71 5.83
N HIS A 31 8.19 -9.39 5.88
CA HIS A 31 7.21 -8.57 6.59
C HIS A 31 5.81 -8.64 5.95
N HIS A 32 5.70 -8.37 4.65
CA HIS A 32 4.44 -8.50 3.93
C HIS A 32 3.93 -9.95 3.91
N GLN A 33 4.81 -10.93 3.67
CA GLN A 33 4.45 -12.36 3.72
C GLN A 33 3.89 -12.76 5.09
N THR A 34 4.37 -12.17 6.18
CA THR A 34 3.86 -12.48 7.52
C THR A 34 2.40 -12.07 7.67
N TYR A 35 1.98 -10.92 7.14
CA TYR A 35 0.57 -10.53 7.15
C TYR A 35 -0.31 -11.51 6.38
N VAL A 36 0.16 -11.98 5.22
CA VAL A 36 -0.54 -13.01 4.42
C VAL A 36 -0.70 -14.31 5.22
N ASN A 37 0.37 -14.78 5.84
CA ASN A 37 0.34 -16.00 6.65
C ASN A 37 -0.62 -15.87 7.84
N ASN A 38 -0.55 -14.74 8.55
CA ASN A 38 -1.41 -14.49 9.69
C ASN A 38 -2.89 -14.42 9.30
N LEU A 39 -3.21 -13.72 8.18
CA LEU A 39 -4.59 -13.69 7.71
C LEU A 39 -5.09 -15.10 7.37
N ASN A 40 -4.30 -15.91 6.68
CA ASN A 40 -4.67 -17.28 6.35
C ASN A 40 -4.92 -18.13 7.61
N ASN A 41 -4.10 -17.98 8.67
CA ASN A 41 -4.35 -18.65 9.94
C ASN A 41 -5.69 -18.22 10.56
N PHE A 42 -6.01 -16.92 10.54
CA PHE A 42 -7.33 -16.45 10.99
C PHE A 42 -8.48 -17.03 10.17
N LEU A 43 -8.31 -17.21 8.86
CA LEU A 43 -9.36 -17.79 8.00
C LEU A 43 -9.62 -19.28 8.29
N GLU A 44 -8.66 -20.02 8.83
CA GLU A 44 -8.87 -21.39 9.28
C GLU A 44 -9.83 -21.46 10.47
N GLU A 45 -9.77 -20.44 11.34
CA GLU A 45 -10.60 -20.33 12.54
C GLU A 45 -11.95 -19.60 12.27
N ASN A 46 -12.10 -18.94 11.11
CA ASN A 46 -13.27 -18.15 10.73
C ASN A 46 -13.80 -18.54 9.34
N PRO A 47 -14.48 -19.70 9.21
CA PRO A 47 -14.93 -20.24 7.92
C PRO A 47 -15.84 -19.30 7.11
N GLU A 48 -16.59 -18.43 7.80
CA GLU A 48 -17.49 -17.44 7.17
C GLU A 48 -16.78 -16.35 6.36
N LEU A 49 -15.47 -16.19 6.59
CA LEU A 49 -14.61 -15.24 5.86
C LEU A 49 -13.92 -15.87 4.64
N GLN A 50 -13.86 -17.19 4.53
CA GLN A 50 -13.05 -17.90 3.53
C GLN A 50 -13.45 -17.63 2.07
N ASN A 51 -14.68 -17.16 1.81
CA ASN A 51 -15.17 -16.87 0.47
C ASN A 51 -15.26 -15.36 0.17
N LYS A 52 -14.75 -14.52 1.08
CA LYS A 52 -14.74 -13.07 0.92
C LYS A 52 -13.47 -12.60 0.22
N SER A 53 -13.59 -11.51 -0.52
CA SER A 53 -12.41 -10.77 -1.03
C SER A 53 -11.63 -10.10 0.12
N LEU A 54 -10.42 -9.65 -0.15
CA LEU A 54 -9.61 -8.94 0.83
C LEU A 54 -10.32 -7.67 1.33
N GLU A 55 -10.92 -6.91 0.42
CA GLU A 55 -11.67 -5.70 0.71
C GLU A 55 -12.94 -6.00 1.56
N GLU A 56 -13.66 -7.06 1.24
CA GLU A 56 -14.83 -7.48 2.03
C GLU A 56 -14.42 -7.86 3.46
N ILE A 57 -13.26 -8.53 3.64
CA ILE A 57 -12.73 -8.84 4.97
C ILE A 57 -12.38 -7.55 5.70
N ILE A 58 -11.67 -6.61 5.07
CA ILE A 58 -11.32 -5.30 5.65
C ILE A 58 -12.57 -4.58 6.13
N LEU A 59 -13.62 -4.53 5.30
CA LEU A 59 -14.85 -3.79 5.61
C LEU A 59 -15.74 -4.47 6.66
N SER A 60 -15.57 -5.78 6.91
CA SER A 60 -16.45 -6.57 7.78
C SER A 60 -15.77 -7.17 9.01
N SER A 61 -14.50 -6.88 9.25
CA SER A 61 -13.74 -7.41 10.39
C SER A 61 -13.17 -6.30 11.28
N SER A 62 -12.59 -6.69 12.41
CA SER A 62 -11.91 -5.83 13.37
C SER A 62 -10.62 -6.47 13.87
N ASP A 63 -9.87 -5.75 14.71
CA ASP A 63 -8.71 -6.24 15.45
C ASP A 63 -7.66 -6.94 14.57
N GLY A 64 -7.25 -8.14 14.93
CA GLY A 64 -6.18 -8.88 14.25
C GLY A 64 -6.50 -9.22 12.81
N ILE A 65 -7.75 -9.60 12.49
CA ILE A 65 -8.18 -9.92 11.12
C ILE A 65 -8.12 -8.68 10.24
N PHE A 66 -8.76 -7.60 10.70
CA PHE A 66 -8.72 -6.29 10.02
C PHE A 66 -7.27 -5.83 9.80
N ASN A 67 -6.45 -5.85 10.86
CA ASN A 67 -5.09 -5.35 10.79
C ASN A 67 -4.25 -6.11 9.75
N ASN A 68 -4.31 -7.45 9.73
CA ASN A 68 -3.54 -8.23 8.76
C ASN A 68 -4.09 -8.05 7.32
N ALA A 69 -5.41 -8.06 7.13
CA ALA A 69 -6.01 -7.82 5.82
C ALA A 69 -5.70 -6.42 5.27
N ALA A 70 -5.85 -5.38 6.10
CA ALA A 70 -5.53 -4.01 5.71
C ALA A 70 -4.04 -3.83 5.39
N GLN A 71 -3.14 -4.47 6.14
CA GLN A 71 -1.71 -4.40 5.85
C GLN A 71 -1.33 -5.14 4.56
N ILE A 72 -1.98 -6.24 4.21
CA ILE A 72 -1.81 -6.88 2.89
C ILE A 72 -2.18 -5.88 1.80
N TRP A 73 -3.37 -5.29 1.88
CA TRP A 73 -3.86 -4.32 0.90
C TRP A 73 -2.93 -3.09 0.77
N ASN A 74 -2.47 -2.54 1.91
CA ASN A 74 -1.53 -1.42 1.94
C ASN A 74 -0.22 -1.75 1.22
N HIS A 75 0.35 -2.93 1.48
CA HIS A 75 1.60 -3.35 0.86
C HIS A 75 1.44 -3.68 -0.63
N ASP A 76 0.33 -4.31 -1.03
CA ASP A 76 0.00 -4.54 -2.43
C ASP A 76 -0.04 -3.22 -3.21
N PHE A 77 -0.73 -2.22 -2.66
CA PHE A 77 -0.80 -0.89 -3.25
C PHE A 77 0.58 -0.21 -3.30
N TYR A 78 1.35 -0.31 -2.21
CA TYR A 78 2.69 0.28 -2.11
C TYR A 78 3.64 -0.27 -3.19
N TRP A 79 3.69 -1.60 -3.37
CA TRP A 79 4.53 -2.19 -4.41
C TRP A 79 4.10 -1.77 -5.81
N ASN A 80 2.80 -1.68 -6.06
CA ASN A 80 2.26 -1.24 -7.34
C ASN A 80 2.41 0.27 -7.59
N SER A 81 2.64 1.08 -6.55
CA SER A 81 2.85 2.53 -6.68
C SER A 81 4.27 2.93 -7.10
N MET A 82 5.20 1.97 -7.16
CA MET A 82 6.59 2.20 -7.53
C MET A 82 6.93 1.55 -8.87
N ALA A 83 7.90 2.12 -9.58
CA ALA A 83 8.40 1.60 -10.84
C ALA A 83 9.92 1.80 -10.94
N PRO A 84 10.64 0.91 -11.68
CA PRO A 84 12.08 1.04 -11.89
C PRO A 84 12.48 2.33 -12.60
N VAL A 85 11.60 2.84 -13.45
CA VAL A 85 11.80 4.09 -14.17
C VAL A 85 10.66 5.03 -13.80
N GLY A 86 11.02 6.20 -13.25
CA GLY A 86 10.06 7.24 -12.94
C GLY A 86 9.34 7.73 -14.20
N GLN A 87 8.06 8.04 -14.07
CA GLN A 87 7.25 8.65 -15.10
C GLN A 87 7.01 10.12 -14.76
N GLU A 88 6.93 10.96 -15.80
CA GLU A 88 6.52 12.33 -15.58
C GLU A 88 5.04 12.38 -15.19
N LEU A 89 4.75 13.20 -14.19
CA LEU A 89 3.37 13.48 -13.79
C LEU A 89 2.68 14.32 -14.85
N HIS A 90 1.55 13.88 -15.35
CA HIS A 90 0.80 14.56 -16.42
C HIS A 90 -0.72 14.38 -16.28
N GLY A 91 -1.47 15.05 -17.14
CA GLY A 91 -2.92 14.88 -17.26
C GLY A 91 -3.70 15.31 -16.01
N ASN A 92 -4.84 14.71 -15.82
CA ASN A 92 -5.81 15.08 -14.76
C ASN A 92 -5.23 15.01 -13.35
N LEU A 93 -4.29 14.12 -13.10
CA LEU A 93 -3.65 14.01 -11.79
C LEU A 93 -2.76 15.22 -11.52
N LEU A 94 -1.97 15.67 -12.50
CA LEU A 94 -1.16 16.88 -12.38
C LEU A 94 -2.05 18.11 -12.14
N GLU A 95 -3.16 18.21 -12.87
CA GLU A 95 -4.11 19.31 -12.72
C GLU A 95 -4.72 19.32 -11.30
N ALA A 96 -5.16 18.19 -10.80
CA ALA A 96 -5.71 18.08 -9.45
C ALA A 96 -4.67 18.41 -8.36
N ILE A 97 -3.43 17.94 -8.52
CA ILE A 97 -2.34 18.27 -7.61
C ILE A 97 -2.04 19.76 -7.62
N ASN A 98 -1.95 20.39 -8.82
CA ASN A 98 -1.71 21.83 -8.91
C ASN A 98 -2.87 22.64 -8.35
N GLN A 99 -4.10 22.19 -8.53
CA GLN A 99 -5.27 22.85 -7.98
C GLN A 99 -5.30 22.79 -6.44
N LYS A 100 -4.92 21.66 -5.84
CA LYS A 100 -4.98 21.44 -4.39
C LYS A 100 -3.75 21.98 -3.66
N PHE A 101 -2.57 21.83 -4.26
CA PHE A 101 -1.27 22.09 -3.62
C PHE A 101 -0.50 23.25 -4.30
N GLU A 102 -1.10 23.96 -5.26
CA GLU A 102 -0.52 25.01 -6.09
C GLU A 102 0.50 24.50 -7.13
N ASN A 103 1.35 23.58 -6.77
CA ASN A 103 2.32 22.92 -7.65
C ASN A 103 2.81 21.59 -7.09
N PHE A 104 3.51 20.83 -7.93
CA PHE A 104 4.02 19.50 -7.56
C PHE A 104 5.09 19.54 -6.46
N ASP A 105 5.90 20.59 -6.38
CA ASP A 105 6.94 20.68 -5.34
C ASP A 105 6.33 20.89 -3.96
N ASN A 106 5.31 21.72 -3.83
CA ASN A 106 4.55 21.87 -2.60
C ASN A 106 3.88 20.55 -2.20
N PHE A 107 3.29 19.83 -3.15
CA PHE A 107 2.74 18.49 -2.88
C PHE A 107 3.82 17.56 -2.32
N LYS A 108 5.00 17.47 -2.95
CA LYS A 108 6.10 16.62 -2.48
C LYS A 108 6.52 16.98 -1.06
N GLU A 109 6.65 18.27 -0.76
CA GLU A 109 7.02 18.73 0.57
C GLU A 109 5.99 18.29 1.62
N ILE A 110 4.70 18.54 1.38
CA ILE A 110 3.61 18.18 2.29
C ILE A 110 3.53 16.65 2.46
N PHE A 111 3.58 15.90 1.37
CA PHE A 111 3.52 14.44 1.39
C PHE A 111 4.70 13.85 2.15
N THR A 112 5.92 14.31 1.87
CA THR A 112 7.13 13.87 2.56
C THR A 112 7.07 14.18 4.05
N LYS A 113 6.67 15.40 4.42
CA LYS A 113 6.50 15.79 5.82
C LYS A 113 5.47 14.89 6.53
N THR A 114 4.32 14.65 5.89
CA THR A 114 3.28 13.75 6.43
C THR A 114 3.83 12.36 6.65
N ALA A 115 4.52 11.79 5.67
CA ALA A 115 5.11 10.45 5.77
C ALA A 115 6.14 10.35 6.90
N VAL A 116 7.08 11.30 6.97
CA VAL A 116 8.17 11.29 7.96
C VAL A 116 7.67 11.51 9.38
N THR A 117 6.61 12.30 9.57
CA THR A 117 6.05 12.59 10.90
C THR A 117 4.99 11.59 11.35
N THR A 118 4.57 10.66 10.51
CA THR A 118 3.62 9.61 10.88
C THR A 118 4.29 8.65 11.86
N PHE A 119 3.70 8.54 13.05
CA PHE A 119 4.24 7.71 14.12
C PHE A 119 3.99 6.21 13.89
N GLY A 120 5.00 5.38 14.17
CA GLY A 120 4.91 3.93 14.11
C GLY A 120 4.90 3.37 12.68
N SER A 121 4.16 2.30 12.45
CA SER A 121 3.99 1.64 11.14
C SER A 121 2.85 2.25 10.32
N GLY A 122 2.77 3.57 10.28
CA GLY A 122 1.72 4.30 9.59
C GLY A 122 2.00 4.47 8.09
N TRP A 123 1.01 5.04 7.40
CA TRP A 123 1.01 5.27 5.96
C TRP A 123 0.62 6.71 5.65
N ALA A 124 1.23 7.27 4.61
CA ALA A 124 0.80 8.53 4.01
C ALA A 124 0.14 8.23 2.66
N TRP A 125 -1.02 8.85 2.41
CA TRP A 125 -1.83 8.60 1.22
C TRP A 125 -2.14 9.91 0.48
N LEU A 126 -2.05 9.87 -0.83
CA LEU A 126 -2.74 10.81 -1.69
C LEU A 126 -4.09 10.19 -2.08
N VAL A 127 -5.17 10.85 -1.70
CA VAL A 127 -6.53 10.35 -1.94
C VAL A 127 -7.36 11.41 -2.65
N LYS A 128 -8.40 10.95 -3.33
CA LYS A 128 -9.44 11.81 -3.87
C LYS A 128 -10.72 11.59 -3.08
N ASP A 129 -11.31 12.65 -2.52
CA ASP A 129 -12.62 12.58 -1.89
C ASP A 129 -13.70 12.35 -2.95
N ASN A 130 -14.47 11.28 -2.81
CA ASN A 130 -15.51 10.92 -3.78
C ASN A 130 -16.73 11.85 -3.76
N ASN A 131 -16.93 12.61 -2.68
CA ASN A 131 -18.08 13.52 -2.54
C ASN A 131 -17.75 14.93 -3.08
N THR A 132 -16.53 15.41 -2.80
CA THR A 132 -16.11 16.75 -3.20
C THR A 132 -15.32 16.75 -4.49
N GLY A 133 -14.70 15.63 -4.85
CA GLY A 133 -13.83 15.50 -6.01
C GLY A 133 -12.40 16.02 -5.78
N GLU A 134 -12.12 16.52 -4.56
CA GLU A 134 -10.80 17.05 -4.17
C GLU A 134 -9.82 15.93 -3.77
#